data_634abfe4803707b3091e1e9da618e568
#
_entry.id   634abfe4803707b3091e1e9da618e568
#
_cell.length_a   1.000
_cell.length_b   1.000
_cell.length_c   1.000
_cell.angle_alpha   90.00
_cell.angle_beta   90.00
_cell.angle_gamma   90.00
#
_symmetry.space_group_name_H-M   'P 1'
#
loop_
_entity.id
_entity.type
_entity.pdbx_description
1 polymer ?
#
loop_
_entity_poly.entity_id
_entity_poly.type
_entity_poly.pdbx_seq_one_letter_code
_entity_poly.pdbx_strand_id
1 'polypeptide(L)'
;GWRHRVYAFLAQGWQGTDRQWRHYKAAYLFLAALAPPLVISVHSVVSWDFAQSIVPGWHSTIFAPYFVAGAIHSGLAMVITLLIPLRRIFRLDTYITQAHLENLAKLIILTGLIVGYAYVVESYIAGYSNNVPEWQRFIYQVTGEYAIPFWIMILFNSLVPLLLFVKRIRTSTPWLFGIAILINIGMWCERFVIIVTGLAHEYDPSSWGLFIPTWVDISITVGSFAWFFLWFLLFVKHLPAVSITEVKEGATADPLVGEHP
;
A
#
# COMPACT_ATOMS: atom_id res chain seq x y z
N GLY A 1 -26.37 -27.10 7.34
CA GLY A 1 -25.39 -26.68 8.34
C GLY A 1 -25.39 -25.17 8.56
N TRP A 2 -24.67 -24.68 9.58
CA TRP A 2 -24.61 -23.26 9.93
C TRP A 2 -24.11 -22.39 8.76
N ARG A 3 -23.16 -22.86 7.97
CA ARG A 3 -22.65 -22.18 6.76
C ARG A 3 -23.77 -21.89 5.76
N HIS A 4 -24.65 -22.84 5.49
CA HIS A 4 -25.78 -22.63 4.59
C HIS A 4 -26.70 -21.51 5.07
N ARG A 5 -26.97 -21.42 6.38
CA ARG A 5 -27.79 -20.35 6.95
C ARG A 5 -27.13 -18.97 6.81
N VAL A 6 -25.81 -18.90 7.05
CA VAL A 6 -25.04 -17.66 6.87
C VAL A 6 -25.04 -17.23 5.41
N TYR A 7 -24.74 -18.13 4.48
CA TYR A 7 -24.74 -17.79 3.05
C TYR A 7 -26.14 -17.44 2.53
N ALA A 8 -27.18 -18.13 2.98
CA ALA A 8 -28.58 -17.80 2.62
C ALA A 8 -28.97 -16.40 3.14
N PHE A 9 -28.55 -16.04 4.35
CA PHE A 9 -28.76 -14.70 4.90
C PHE A 9 -27.99 -13.63 4.10
N LEU A 10 -26.71 -13.86 3.78
CA LEU A 10 -25.89 -12.94 3.01
C LEU A 10 -26.37 -12.80 1.57
N ALA A 11 -26.96 -13.84 0.99
CA ALA A 11 -27.50 -13.81 -0.38
C ALA A 11 -28.72 -12.88 -0.52
N GLN A 12 -29.42 -12.56 0.57
CA GLN A 12 -30.55 -11.60 0.58
C GLN A 12 -31.54 -11.79 -0.58
N GLY A 13 -31.85 -13.05 -0.90
CA GLY A 13 -32.78 -13.38 -1.99
C GLY A 13 -32.17 -13.33 -3.39
N TRP A 14 -30.83 -13.33 -3.53
CA TRP A 14 -30.17 -13.44 -4.83
C TRP A 14 -30.54 -14.76 -5.53
N GLN A 15 -31.14 -14.66 -6.71
CA GLN A 15 -31.57 -15.81 -7.51
C GLN A 15 -30.76 -15.97 -8.80
N GLY A 16 -29.85 -15.05 -9.11
CA GLY A 16 -29.02 -15.09 -10.30
C GLY A 16 -29.77 -14.83 -11.60
N THR A 17 -30.88 -14.09 -11.56
CA THR A 17 -31.62 -13.71 -12.77
C THR A 17 -30.85 -12.71 -13.62
N ASP A 18 -31.08 -12.66 -14.94
CA ASP A 18 -30.43 -11.72 -15.85
C ASP A 18 -30.61 -10.27 -15.43
N ARG A 19 -31.76 -9.94 -14.85
CA ARG A 19 -32.02 -8.60 -14.30
C ARG A 19 -31.11 -8.31 -13.12
N GLN A 20 -30.92 -9.25 -12.19
CA GLN A 20 -30.03 -9.10 -11.05
C GLN A 20 -28.56 -8.96 -11.50
N TRP A 21 -28.14 -9.76 -12.49
CA TRP A 21 -26.81 -9.66 -13.06
C TRP A 21 -26.54 -8.31 -13.73
N ARG A 22 -27.51 -7.77 -14.48
CA ARG A 22 -27.38 -6.42 -15.08
C ARG A 22 -27.23 -5.34 -14.02
N HIS A 23 -28.06 -5.40 -12.97
CA HIS A 23 -27.95 -4.41 -11.86
C HIS A 23 -26.62 -4.56 -11.11
N TYR A 24 -26.18 -5.79 -10.86
CA TYR A 24 -24.88 -6.05 -10.23
C TYR A 24 -23.73 -5.44 -11.05
N LYS A 25 -23.67 -5.72 -12.36
CA LYS A 25 -22.64 -5.16 -13.24
C LYS A 25 -22.65 -3.63 -13.28
N ALA A 26 -23.82 -3.03 -13.35
CA ALA A 26 -23.95 -1.57 -13.33
C ALA A 26 -23.48 -0.97 -11.99
N ALA A 27 -23.90 -1.55 -10.87
CA ALA A 27 -23.47 -1.13 -9.54
C ALA A 27 -21.95 -1.33 -9.33
N TYR A 28 -21.41 -2.49 -9.76
CA TYR A 28 -19.98 -2.78 -9.71
C TYR A 28 -19.16 -1.76 -10.49
N LEU A 29 -19.56 -1.49 -11.74
CA LEU A 29 -18.88 -0.50 -12.59
C LEU A 29 -18.94 0.91 -11.98
N PHE A 30 -20.10 1.30 -11.46
CA PHE A 30 -20.27 2.61 -10.79
C PHE A 30 -19.35 2.73 -9.56
N LEU A 31 -19.33 1.73 -8.68
CA LEU A 31 -18.50 1.72 -7.49
C LEU A 31 -17.00 1.66 -7.84
N ALA A 32 -16.65 0.86 -8.85
CA ALA A 32 -15.27 0.79 -9.33
C ALA A 32 -14.77 2.12 -9.91
N ALA A 33 -15.64 2.85 -10.62
CA ALA A 33 -15.33 4.17 -11.15
C ALA A 33 -15.24 5.24 -10.05
N LEU A 34 -16.02 5.09 -8.97
CA LEU A 34 -16.02 6.01 -7.83
C LEU A 34 -14.82 5.79 -6.88
N ALA A 35 -14.33 4.56 -6.77
CA ALA A 35 -13.27 4.22 -5.82
C ALA A 35 -11.95 4.99 -6.03
N PRO A 36 -11.37 5.13 -7.25
CA PRO A 36 -10.13 5.87 -7.45
C PRO A 36 -10.22 7.35 -7.03
N PRO A 37 -11.20 8.16 -7.48
CA PRO A 37 -11.31 9.54 -7.02
C PRO A 37 -11.56 9.65 -5.51
N LEU A 38 -12.31 8.71 -4.91
CA LEU A 38 -12.52 8.68 -3.48
C LEU A 38 -11.21 8.42 -2.72
N VAL A 39 -10.43 7.44 -3.14
CA VAL A 39 -9.13 7.14 -2.53
C VAL A 39 -8.18 8.32 -2.65
N ILE A 40 -8.10 8.94 -3.83
CA ILE A 40 -7.27 10.13 -4.07
C ILE A 40 -7.71 11.27 -3.15
N SER A 41 -9.00 11.56 -3.07
CA SER A 41 -9.51 12.68 -2.26
C SER A 41 -9.28 12.45 -0.76
N VAL A 42 -9.54 11.25 -0.25
CA VAL A 42 -9.32 10.92 1.18
C VAL A 42 -7.85 11.08 1.55
N HIS A 43 -6.93 10.50 0.76
CA HIS A 43 -5.50 10.63 1.05
C HIS A 43 -5.00 12.07 0.90
N SER A 44 -5.56 12.85 -0.03
CA SER A 44 -5.24 14.28 -0.17
C SER A 44 -5.70 15.08 1.05
N VAL A 45 -6.93 14.85 1.53
CA VAL A 45 -7.45 15.55 2.73
C VAL A 45 -6.63 15.18 3.96
N VAL A 46 -6.35 13.90 4.20
CA VAL A 46 -5.48 13.46 5.31
C VAL A 46 -4.09 14.08 5.23
N SER A 47 -3.53 14.22 4.02
CA SER A 47 -2.22 14.86 3.87
C SER A 47 -2.25 16.35 4.17
N TRP A 48 -3.38 17.02 3.93
CA TRP A 48 -3.55 18.43 4.29
C TRP A 48 -3.60 18.66 5.80
N ASP A 49 -4.06 17.69 6.58
CA ASP A 49 -3.98 17.76 8.05
C ASP A 49 -2.52 17.92 8.51
N PHE A 50 -1.59 17.29 7.80
CA PHE A 50 -0.14 17.51 8.01
C PHE A 50 0.34 18.83 7.40
N ALA A 51 0.05 19.07 6.13
CA ALA A 51 0.56 20.24 5.40
C ALA A 51 0.06 21.58 5.93
N GLN A 52 -1.08 21.62 6.60
CA GLN A 52 -1.64 22.81 7.27
C GLN A 52 -1.17 22.96 8.72
N SER A 53 -0.45 21.98 9.25
CA SER A 53 0.08 22.07 10.61
C SER A 53 1.29 22.97 10.68
N ILE A 54 1.59 23.47 11.87
CA ILE A 54 2.76 24.30 12.14
C ILE A 54 4.02 23.49 12.50
N VAL A 55 3.99 22.16 12.28
CA VAL A 55 5.12 21.28 12.60
C VAL A 55 6.20 21.38 11.51
N PRO A 56 7.48 21.54 11.88
CA PRO A 56 8.55 21.65 10.91
C PRO A 56 8.63 20.45 9.97
N GLY A 57 8.71 20.70 8.65
CA GLY A 57 8.79 19.69 7.60
C GLY A 57 7.49 18.97 7.28
N TRP A 58 6.37 19.28 7.94
CA TRP A 58 5.05 18.87 7.49
C TRP A 58 4.42 19.90 6.54
N HIS A 59 4.83 21.15 6.67
CA HIS A 59 4.37 22.27 5.87
C HIS A 59 4.95 22.21 4.44
N SER A 60 4.42 21.30 3.62
CA SER A 60 4.89 21.09 2.23
C SER A 60 3.70 20.91 1.27
N THR A 61 3.74 21.60 0.14
CA THR A 61 2.72 21.52 -0.91
C THR A 61 2.74 20.16 -1.63
N ILE A 62 3.85 19.44 -1.60
CA ILE A 62 3.96 18.12 -2.25
C ILE A 62 3.30 17.00 -1.44
N PHE A 63 2.89 17.25 -0.19
CA PHE A 63 2.35 16.21 0.68
C PHE A 63 1.12 15.50 0.07
N ALA A 64 0.19 16.22 -0.57
CA ALA A 64 -1.00 15.61 -1.14
C ALA A 64 -0.68 14.58 -2.24
N PRO A 65 0.02 14.91 -3.34
CA PRO A 65 0.40 13.92 -4.35
C PRO A 65 1.35 12.86 -3.80
N TYR A 66 2.23 13.22 -2.87
CA TYR A 66 3.16 12.29 -2.22
C TYR A 66 2.43 11.23 -1.39
N PHE A 67 1.47 11.60 -0.54
CA PHE A 67 0.68 10.66 0.25
C PHE A 67 -0.16 9.73 -0.63
N VAL A 68 -0.76 10.25 -1.71
CA VAL A 68 -1.50 9.43 -2.68
C VAL A 68 -0.58 8.41 -3.35
N ALA A 69 0.58 8.84 -3.84
CA ALA A 69 1.54 7.95 -4.48
C ALA A 69 2.07 6.89 -3.50
N GLY A 70 2.40 7.28 -2.27
CA GLY A 70 2.84 6.39 -1.21
C GLY A 70 1.77 5.38 -0.81
N ALA A 71 0.49 5.79 -0.73
CA ALA A 71 -0.62 4.89 -0.44
C ALA A 71 -0.78 3.82 -1.53
N ILE A 72 -0.70 4.21 -2.80
CA ILE A 72 -0.75 3.28 -3.93
C ILE A 72 0.47 2.36 -3.92
N HIS A 73 1.66 2.89 -3.70
CA HIS A 73 2.92 2.14 -3.64
C HIS A 73 2.90 1.05 -2.56
N SER A 74 2.53 1.43 -1.33
CA SER A 74 2.40 0.49 -0.21
C SER A 74 1.28 -0.52 -0.43
N GLY A 75 0.15 -0.08 -0.99
CA GLY A 75 -0.97 -0.96 -1.31
C GLY A 75 -0.60 -2.03 -2.33
N LEU A 76 0.11 -1.68 -3.41
CA LEU A 76 0.61 -2.63 -4.40
C LEU A 76 1.59 -3.64 -3.78
N ALA A 77 2.51 -3.18 -2.93
CA ALA A 77 3.45 -4.05 -2.22
C ALA A 77 2.72 -5.00 -1.25
N MET A 78 1.71 -4.52 -0.51
CA MET A 78 0.90 -5.35 0.38
C MET A 78 0.10 -6.39 -0.43
N VAL A 79 -0.51 -6.00 -1.55
CA VAL A 79 -1.23 -6.92 -2.44
C VAL A 79 -0.31 -8.05 -2.91
N ILE A 80 0.91 -7.76 -3.38
CA ILE A 80 1.88 -8.80 -3.78
C ILE A 80 2.24 -9.69 -2.59
N THR A 81 2.46 -9.10 -1.41
CA THR A 81 2.81 -9.83 -0.17
C THR A 81 1.72 -10.83 0.23
N LEU A 82 0.45 -10.49 0.00
CA LEU A 82 -0.68 -11.39 0.31
C LEU A 82 -0.98 -12.36 -0.82
N LEU A 83 -0.93 -11.92 -2.09
CA LEU A 83 -1.29 -12.74 -3.25
C LEU A 83 -0.32 -13.89 -3.49
N ILE A 84 0.99 -13.71 -3.30
CA ILE A 84 1.97 -14.77 -3.57
C ILE A 84 1.77 -15.98 -2.65
N PRO A 85 1.68 -15.83 -1.30
CA PRO A 85 1.37 -16.95 -0.43
C PRO A 85 -0.01 -17.56 -0.71
N LEU A 86 -1.03 -16.72 -0.94
CA LEU A 86 -2.39 -17.16 -1.26
C LEU A 86 -2.41 -18.03 -2.51
N ARG A 87 -1.77 -17.56 -3.60
CA ARG A 87 -1.62 -18.29 -4.87
C ARG A 87 -1.00 -19.66 -4.65
N ARG A 88 0.06 -19.74 -3.83
CA ARG A 88 0.79 -20.98 -3.57
C ARG A 88 -0.01 -21.95 -2.69
N ILE A 89 -0.62 -21.46 -1.61
CA ILE A 89 -1.36 -22.28 -0.63
C ILE A 89 -2.63 -22.87 -1.27
N PHE A 90 -3.37 -22.06 -2.02
CA PHE A 90 -4.64 -22.47 -2.64
C PHE A 90 -4.50 -22.97 -4.08
N ARG A 91 -3.26 -23.06 -4.62
CA ARG A 91 -2.97 -23.49 -6.00
C ARG A 91 -3.74 -22.67 -7.04
N LEU A 92 -3.76 -21.36 -6.88
CA LEU A 92 -4.50 -20.43 -7.74
C LEU A 92 -3.69 -19.96 -8.96
N ASP A 93 -2.72 -20.74 -9.42
CA ASP A 93 -1.80 -20.37 -10.51
C ASP A 93 -2.51 -20.08 -11.82
N THR A 94 -3.64 -20.75 -12.06
CA THR A 94 -4.48 -20.56 -13.25
C THR A 94 -5.22 -19.22 -13.23
N TYR A 95 -5.61 -18.74 -12.05
CA TYR A 95 -6.37 -17.49 -11.89
C TYR A 95 -5.46 -16.30 -11.66
N ILE A 96 -4.44 -16.44 -10.80
CA ILE A 96 -3.45 -15.43 -10.52
C ILE A 96 -2.19 -15.78 -11.32
N THR A 97 -2.17 -15.37 -12.58
CA THR A 97 -1.08 -15.67 -13.50
C THR A 97 0.18 -14.86 -13.21
N GLN A 98 1.31 -15.28 -13.77
CA GLN A 98 2.57 -14.51 -13.69
C GLN A 98 2.45 -13.12 -14.34
N ALA A 99 1.60 -12.98 -15.38
CA ALA A 99 1.35 -11.69 -16.02
C ALA A 99 0.71 -10.67 -15.06
N HIS A 100 -0.20 -11.10 -14.19
CA HIS A 100 -0.79 -10.23 -13.17
C HIS A 100 0.28 -9.71 -12.20
N LEU A 101 1.17 -10.60 -11.71
CA LEU A 101 2.26 -10.21 -10.82
C LEU A 101 3.25 -9.27 -11.50
N GLU A 102 3.56 -9.51 -12.78
CA GLU A 102 4.44 -8.63 -13.55
C GLU A 102 3.82 -7.24 -13.77
N ASN A 103 2.53 -7.15 -14.00
CA ASN A 103 1.84 -5.87 -14.16
C ASN A 103 1.79 -5.09 -12.83
N LEU A 104 1.56 -5.75 -11.71
CA LEU A 104 1.68 -5.12 -10.38
C LEU A 104 3.11 -4.60 -10.14
N ALA A 105 4.13 -5.37 -10.52
CA ALA A 105 5.52 -4.95 -10.42
C ALA A 105 5.84 -3.71 -11.27
N LYS A 106 5.27 -3.59 -12.47
CA LYS A 106 5.41 -2.38 -13.31
C LYS A 106 4.79 -1.15 -12.65
N LEU A 107 3.64 -1.32 -12.01
CA LEU A 107 3.00 -0.25 -11.25
C LEU A 107 3.83 0.15 -10.02
N ILE A 108 4.47 -0.81 -9.34
CA ILE A 108 5.41 -0.52 -8.25
C ILE A 108 6.61 0.30 -8.73
N ILE A 109 7.15 0.02 -9.91
CA ILE A 109 8.22 0.86 -10.50
C ILE A 109 7.74 2.29 -10.67
N LEU A 110 6.58 2.48 -11.30
CA LEU A 110 6.01 3.81 -11.54
C LEU A 110 5.80 4.57 -10.24
N THR A 111 5.11 3.97 -9.27
CA THR A 111 4.82 4.61 -8.00
C THR A 111 6.07 4.83 -7.16
N GLY A 112 7.04 3.92 -7.19
CA GLY A 112 8.35 4.07 -6.54
C GLY A 112 9.18 5.24 -7.10
N LEU A 113 9.12 5.47 -8.44
CA LEU A 113 9.74 6.65 -9.05
C LEU A 113 9.07 7.95 -8.59
N ILE A 114 7.74 7.98 -8.48
CA ILE A 114 7.00 9.15 -7.99
C ILE A 114 7.34 9.43 -6.52
N VAL A 115 7.37 8.40 -5.67
CA VAL A 115 7.76 8.53 -4.26
C VAL A 115 9.22 9.00 -4.13
N GLY A 116 10.14 8.41 -4.89
CA GLY A 116 11.53 8.83 -4.92
C GLY A 116 11.71 10.29 -5.37
N TYR A 117 10.95 10.71 -6.39
CA TYR A 117 10.91 12.11 -6.81
C TYR A 117 10.43 13.03 -5.68
N ALA A 118 9.39 12.62 -4.95
CA ALA A 118 8.88 13.40 -3.82
C ALA A 118 9.94 13.57 -2.72
N TYR A 119 10.70 12.53 -2.39
CA TYR A 119 11.81 12.63 -1.42
C TYR A 119 12.90 13.61 -1.86
N VAL A 120 13.25 13.60 -3.15
CA VAL A 120 14.23 14.55 -3.70
C VAL A 120 13.72 15.98 -3.62
N VAL A 121 12.45 16.21 -3.99
CA VAL A 121 11.83 17.54 -3.93
C VAL A 121 11.73 18.04 -2.49
N GLU A 122 11.34 17.21 -1.54
CA GLU A 122 11.27 17.57 -0.12
C GLU A 122 12.66 17.96 0.42
N SER A 123 13.66 17.15 0.12
CA SER A 123 15.06 17.44 0.51
C SER A 123 15.58 18.74 -0.12
N TYR A 124 15.25 18.96 -1.41
CA TYR A 124 15.63 20.18 -2.11
C TYR A 124 14.97 21.42 -1.51
N ILE A 125 13.67 21.35 -1.21
CA ILE A 125 12.92 22.46 -0.62
C ILE A 125 13.44 22.77 0.77
N ALA A 126 13.72 21.76 1.60
CA ALA A 126 14.32 21.96 2.93
C ALA A 126 15.64 22.75 2.86
N GLY A 127 16.48 22.49 1.85
CA GLY A 127 17.72 23.24 1.65
C GLY A 127 17.54 24.63 1.00
N TYR A 128 16.62 24.73 0.03
CA TYR A 128 16.43 25.95 -0.77
C TYR A 128 15.63 27.03 -0.03
N SER A 129 14.68 26.63 0.83
CA SER A 129 13.78 27.57 1.52
C SER A 129 14.51 28.54 2.49
N ASN A 130 15.75 28.24 2.84
CA ASN A 130 16.53 28.97 3.85
C ASN A 130 15.82 29.06 5.23
N ASN A 131 14.92 28.12 5.49
CA ASN A 131 14.25 27.97 6.78
C ASN A 131 15.15 27.15 7.71
N VAL A 132 15.82 27.83 8.64
CA VAL A 132 16.82 27.21 9.51
C VAL A 132 16.26 26.02 10.31
N PRO A 133 15.08 26.09 10.96
CA PRO A 133 14.49 24.97 11.66
C PRO A 133 14.23 23.74 10.75
N GLU A 134 13.72 23.93 9.54
CA GLU A 134 13.46 22.83 8.60
C GLU A 134 14.76 22.18 8.13
N TRP A 135 15.79 23.00 7.84
CA TRP A 135 17.11 22.50 7.47
C TRP A 135 17.77 21.71 8.60
N GLN A 136 17.72 22.23 9.84
CA GLN A 136 18.24 21.51 11.01
C GLN A 136 17.54 20.18 11.22
N ARG A 137 16.20 20.15 11.11
CA ARG A 137 15.43 18.91 11.18
C ARG A 137 15.86 17.92 10.09
N PHE A 138 16.03 18.38 8.84
CA PHE A 138 16.47 17.54 7.73
C PHE A 138 17.86 16.94 8.00
N ILE A 139 18.83 17.75 8.42
CA ILE A 139 20.16 17.25 8.78
C ILE A 139 20.07 16.22 9.91
N TYR A 140 19.23 16.45 10.90
CA TYR A 140 19.01 15.52 11.99
C TYR A 140 18.40 14.19 11.54
N GLN A 141 17.50 14.21 10.57
CA GLN A 141 16.97 12.98 9.95
C GLN A 141 18.05 12.19 9.21
N VAL A 142 18.96 12.88 8.52
CA VAL A 142 19.98 12.25 7.67
C VAL A 142 21.16 11.72 8.48
N THR A 143 21.57 12.42 9.53
CA THR A 143 22.83 12.18 10.28
C THR A 143 22.63 11.92 11.76
N GLY A 144 21.45 12.22 12.32
CA GLY A 144 21.16 12.08 13.75
C GLY A 144 20.62 10.68 14.11
N GLU A 145 19.92 10.64 15.23
CA GLU A 145 19.46 9.38 15.83
C GLU A 145 18.40 8.65 15.01
N TYR A 146 17.70 9.36 14.12
CA TYR A 146 16.71 8.78 13.19
C TYR A 146 17.29 8.47 11.79
N ALA A 147 18.61 8.53 11.62
CA ALA A 147 19.26 8.27 10.34
C ALA A 147 18.99 6.85 9.81
N ILE A 148 18.96 5.84 10.69
CA ILE A 148 18.72 4.45 10.28
C ILE A 148 17.34 4.29 9.62
N PRO A 149 16.21 4.62 10.26
CA PRO A 149 14.89 4.52 9.61
C PRO A 149 14.78 5.43 8.36
N PHE A 150 15.41 6.59 8.33
CA PHE A 150 15.45 7.45 7.15
C PHE A 150 16.13 6.77 5.95
N TRP A 151 17.32 6.21 6.14
CA TRP A 151 18.02 5.54 5.04
C TRP A 151 17.35 4.23 4.60
N ILE A 152 16.73 3.49 5.54
CA ILE A 152 15.88 2.33 5.21
C ILE A 152 14.71 2.77 4.32
N MET A 153 14.03 3.86 4.68
CA MET A 153 12.95 4.46 3.89
C MET A 153 13.40 4.75 2.46
N ILE A 154 14.50 5.51 2.29
CA ILE A 154 15.04 5.88 0.97
C ILE A 154 15.41 4.63 0.16
N LEU A 155 16.14 3.70 0.77
CA LEU A 155 16.62 2.50 0.12
C LEU A 155 15.46 1.62 -0.36
N PHE A 156 14.50 1.34 0.52
CA PHE A 156 13.45 0.35 0.24
C PHE A 156 12.31 0.91 -0.61
N ASN A 157 11.99 2.19 -0.49
CA ASN A 157 10.88 2.78 -1.27
C ASN A 157 11.32 3.34 -2.62
N SER A 158 12.60 3.73 -2.78
CA SER A 158 13.07 4.37 -4.02
C SER A 158 14.06 3.50 -4.79
N LEU A 159 15.09 2.96 -4.14
CA LEU A 159 16.17 2.25 -4.83
C LEU A 159 15.83 0.77 -5.10
N VAL A 160 15.28 0.06 -4.10
CA VAL A 160 14.91 -1.35 -4.25
C VAL A 160 13.88 -1.59 -5.36
N PRO A 161 12.83 -0.77 -5.54
CA PRO A 161 11.89 -0.92 -6.66
C PRO A 161 12.56 -0.83 -8.03
N LEU A 162 13.68 -0.13 -8.17
CA LEU A 162 14.41 -0.04 -9.45
C LEU A 162 14.97 -1.39 -9.92
N LEU A 163 15.20 -2.33 -9.02
CA LEU A 163 15.59 -3.70 -9.39
C LEU A 163 14.55 -4.38 -10.28
N LEU A 164 13.29 -3.96 -10.19
CA LEU A 164 12.21 -4.49 -11.01
C LEU A 164 12.29 -4.06 -12.49
N PHE A 165 13.16 -3.10 -12.87
CA PHE A 165 13.46 -2.84 -14.27
C PHE A 165 14.11 -4.06 -14.94
N VAL A 166 14.87 -4.85 -14.20
CA VAL A 166 15.45 -6.09 -14.71
C VAL A 166 14.36 -7.14 -14.85
N LYS A 167 14.04 -7.54 -16.09
CA LYS A 167 12.98 -8.50 -16.41
C LYS A 167 13.12 -9.80 -15.61
N ARG A 168 14.33 -10.33 -15.45
CA ARG A 168 14.61 -11.57 -14.71
C ARG A 168 14.17 -11.48 -13.23
N ILE A 169 14.33 -10.32 -12.60
CA ILE A 169 13.89 -10.07 -11.22
C ILE A 169 12.37 -9.89 -11.18
N ARG A 170 11.83 -9.08 -12.08
CA ARG A 170 10.40 -8.79 -12.17
C ARG A 170 9.54 -10.02 -12.46
N THR A 171 10.04 -11.00 -13.21
CA THR A 171 9.31 -12.23 -13.50
C THR A 171 9.54 -13.35 -12.48
N SER A 172 10.39 -13.14 -11.49
CA SER A 172 10.69 -14.13 -10.45
C SER A 172 9.82 -13.90 -9.21
N THR A 173 8.93 -14.83 -8.92
CA THR A 173 8.02 -14.77 -7.76
C THR A 173 8.73 -14.56 -6.42
N PRO A 174 9.84 -15.27 -6.09
CA PRO A 174 10.54 -15.05 -4.81
C PRO A 174 11.18 -13.68 -4.72
N TRP A 175 11.73 -13.15 -5.81
CA TRP A 175 12.27 -11.78 -5.82
C TRP A 175 11.18 -10.74 -5.64
N LEU A 176 10.03 -10.90 -6.33
CA LEU A 176 8.88 -10.00 -6.15
C LEU A 176 8.39 -10.00 -4.70
N PHE A 177 8.28 -11.16 -4.08
CA PHE A 177 7.87 -11.28 -2.69
C PHE A 177 8.84 -10.58 -1.74
N GLY A 178 10.15 -10.82 -1.91
CA GLY A 178 11.19 -10.17 -1.10
C GLY A 178 11.16 -8.64 -1.24
N ILE A 179 11.09 -8.13 -2.47
CA ILE A 179 11.01 -6.69 -2.75
C ILE A 179 9.74 -6.09 -2.15
N ALA A 180 8.59 -6.76 -2.26
CA ALA A 180 7.34 -6.27 -1.68
C ALA A 180 7.41 -6.16 -0.15
N ILE A 181 8.05 -7.12 0.53
CA ILE A 181 8.27 -7.04 1.98
C ILE A 181 9.20 -5.86 2.32
N LEU A 182 10.30 -5.67 1.59
CA LEU A 182 11.22 -4.55 1.82
C LEU A 182 10.50 -3.21 1.65
N ILE A 183 9.66 -3.06 0.61
CA ILE A 183 8.85 -1.85 0.42
C ILE A 183 7.90 -1.65 1.61
N ASN A 184 7.20 -2.68 2.09
CA ASN A 184 6.31 -2.54 3.25
C ASN A 184 7.07 -2.07 4.51
N ILE A 185 8.28 -2.57 4.73
CA ILE A 185 9.16 -2.10 5.82
C ILE A 185 9.56 -0.64 5.58
N GLY A 186 9.97 -0.28 4.36
CA GLY A 186 10.33 1.09 3.99
C GLY A 186 9.18 2.07 4.20
N MET A 187 7.96 1.69 3.82
CA MET A 187 6.76 2.51 4.01
C MET A 187 6.37 2.66 5.49
N TRP A 188 6.62 1.64 6.31
CA TRP A 188 6.47 1.77 7.75
C TRP A 188 7.51 2.75 8.34
N CYS A 189 8.78 2.62 7.94
CA CYS A 189 9.83 3.56 8.32
C CYS A 189 9.51 5.00 7.87
N GLU A 190 8.91 5.16 6.68
CA GLU A 190 8.48 6.48 6.18
C GLU A 190 7.48 7.13 7.13
N ARG A 191 6.44 6.40 7.56
CA ARG A 191 5.46 6.94 8.52
C ARG A 191 6.11 7.27 9.86
N PHE A 192 7.00 6.42 10.32
CA PHE A 192 7.78 6.68 11.53
C PHE A 192 8.62 7.96 11.40
N VAL A 193 9.37 8.10 10.30
CA VAL A 193 10.22 9.30 10.06
C VAL A 193 9.35 10.56 9.97
N ILE A 194 8.26 10.57 9.20
CA ILE A 194 7.40 11.75 9.07
C ILE A 194 6.85 12.19 10.42
N ILE A 195 6.29 11.25 11.19
CA ILE A 195 5.60 11.58 12.45
C ILE A 195 6.59 11.88 13.56
N VAL A 196 7.51 10.97 13.82
CA VAL A 196 8.37 11.04 15.00
C VAL A 196 9.37 12.19 14.90
N THR A 197 10.03 12.37 13.75
CA THR A 197 11.02 13.44 13.63
C THR A 197 10.39 14.83 13.63
N GLY A 198 9.18 14.98 13.07
CA GLY A 198 8.45 16.23 13.12
C GLY A 198 8.07 16.64 14.54
N LEU A 199 7.58 15.68 15.33
CA LEU A 199 7.17 15.92 16.72
C LEU A 199 8.34 15.97 17.71
N ALA A 200 9.45 15.31 17.41
CA ALA A 200 10.64 15.32 18.25
C ALA A 200 11.47 16.61 18.12
N HIS A 201 11.32 17.33 17.00
CA HIS A 201 12.08 18.54 16.68
C HIS A 201 11.13 19.64 16.22
N GLU A 202 10.42 20.23 17.16
CA GLU A 202 9.55 21.38 16.94
C GLU A 202 10.37 22.67 16.74
N TYR A 203 9.69 23.78 16.48
CA TYR A 203 10.35 25.11 16.31
C TYR A 203 11.06 25.60 17.58
N ASP A 204 10.59 25.18 18.75
CA ASP A 204 11.24 25.54 20.03
C ASP A 204 12.29 24.49 20.42
N PRO A 205 13.59 24.83 20.39
CA PRO A 205 14.65 23.90 20.79
C PRO A 205 14.52 23.37 22.22
N SER A 206 13.81 24.09 23.11
CA SER A 206 13.60 23.65 24.48
C SER A 206 12.64 22.43 24.58
N SER A 207 11.83 22.19 23.56
CA SER A 207 10.90 21.06 23.47
C SER A 207 11.50 19.83 22.78
N TRP A 208 12.72 19.92 22.25
CA TRP A 208 13.36 18.82 21.53
C TRP A 208 13.55 17.61 22.42
N GLY A 209 13.14 16.45 21.92
CA GLY A 209 13.22 15.19 22.64
C GLY A 209 13.59 14.03 21.74
N LEU A 210 14.07 12.95 22.35
CA LEU A 210 14.32 11.70 21.67
C LEU A 210 13.18 10.72 21.98
N PHE A 211 12.43 10.33 20.95
CA PHE A 211 11.47 9.26 21.07
C PHE A 211 12.17 7.91 20.86
N ILE A 212 12.17 7.08 21.88
CA ILE A 212 12.62 5.67 21.80
C ILE A 212 11.40 4.79 21.98
N PRO A 213 11.06 3.93 20.98
CA PRO A 213 9.93 3.01 21.09
C PRO A 213 10.05 2.12 22.33
N THR A 214 9.00 2.12 23.15
CA THR A 214 8.90 1.26 24.32
C THR A 214 8.41 -0.14 23.93
N TRP A 215 8.49 -1.09 24.87
CA TRP A 215 7.91 -2.42 24.65
C TRP A 215 6.39 -2.37 24.40
N VAL A 216 5.71 -1.34 24.91
CA VAL A 216 4.27 -1.11 24.69
C VAL A 216 4.01 -0.73 23.24
N ASP A 217 4.79 0.19 22.68
CA ASP A 217 4.66 0.62 21.27
C ASP A 217 4.92 -0.53 20.30
N ILE A 218 5.93 -1.35 20.61
CA ILE A 218 6.23 -2.56 19.85
C ILE A 218 5.07 -3.56 19.92
N SER A 219 4.52 -3.78 21.13
CA SER A 219 3.41 -4.71 21.33
C SER A 219 2.14 -4.26 20.62
N ILE A 220 1.83 -2.96 20.62
CA ILE A 220 0.69 -2.38 19.89
C ILE A 220 0.89 -2.58 18.39
N THR A 221 2.09 -2.32 17.89
CA THR A 221 2.41 -2.48 16.46
C THR A 221 2.26 -3.95 16.03
N VAL A 222 2.88 -4.88 16.76
CA VAL A 222 2.76 -6.33 16.49
C VAL A 222 1.31 -6.80 16.63
N GLY A 223 0.59 -6.31 17.65
CA GLY A 223 -0.82 -6.61 17.86
C GLY A 223 -1.70 -6.15 16.70
N SER A 224 -1.44 -4.98 16.13
CA SER A 224 -2.17 -4.45 14.98
C SER A 224 -1.96 -5.31 13.72
N PHE A 225 -0.73 -5.74 13.44
CA PHE A 225 -0.46 -6.69 12.35
C PHE A 225 -1.11 -8.05 12.61
N ALA A 226 -1.02 -8.58 13.84
CA ALA A 226 -1.63 -9.85 14.19
C ALA A 226 -3.16 -9.81 14.05
N TRP A 227 -3.80 -8.70 14.44
CA TRP A 227 -5.22 -8.44 14.28
C TRP A 227 -5.62 -8.44 12.79
N PHE A 228 -4.87 -7.74 11.94
CA PHE A 228 -5.11 -7.73 10.50
C PHE A 228 -5.00 -9.15 9.90
N PHE A 229 -3.91 -9.87 10.20
CA PHE A 229 -3.73 -11.22 9.68
C PHE A 229 -4.75 -12.22 10.21
N LEU A 230 -5.21 -12.06 11.45
CA LEU A 230 -6.30 -12.89 12.00
C LEU A 230 -7.56 -12.76 11.13
N TRP A 231 -8.01 -11.52 10.88
CA TRP A 231 -9.20 -11.29 10.07
C TRP A 231 -9.02 -11.71 8.61
N PHE A 232 -7.86 -11.43 8.05
CA PHE A 232 -7.53 -11.87 6.68
C PHE A 232 -7.58 -13.39 6.55
N LEU A 233 -6.97 -14.14 7.46
CA LEU A 233 -6.99 -15.60 7.45
C LEU A 233 -8.38 -16.18 7.71
N LEU A 234 -9.16 -15.58 8.60
CA LEU A 234 -10.56 -15.96 8.82
C LEU A 234 -11.40 -15.71 7.56
N PHE A 235 -11.21 -14.58 6.90
CA PHE A 235 -11.87 -14.28 5.63
C PHE A 235 -11.55 -15.35 4.58
N VAL A 236 -10.28 -15.60 4.31
CA VAL A 236 -9.83 -16.58 3.32
C VAL A 236 -10.30 -18.02 3.64
N LYS A 237 -10.40 -18.36 4.94
CA LYS A 237 -10.88 -19.66 5.40
C LYS A 237 -12.38 -19.86 5.19
N HIS A 238 -13.18 -18.83 5.35
CA HIS A 238 -14.65 -18.92 5.40
C HIS A 238 -15.35 -18.38 4.15
N LEU A 239 -14.72 -17.47 3.43
CA LEU A 239 -15.26 -16.82 2.23
C LEU A 239 -14.38 -17.14 1.00
N PRO A 240 -14.93 -17.07 -0.21
CA PRO A 240 -14.16 -17.30 -1.43
C PRO A 240 -13.10 -16.20 -1.60
N ALA A 241 -11.83 -16.59 -1.72
CA ALA A 241 -10.71 -15.67 -1.87
C ALA A 241 -10.62 -15.05 -3.28
N VAL A 242 -11.28 -15.67 -4.27
CA VAL A 242 -11.33 -15.20 -5.67
C VAL A 242 -12.78 -14.95 -6.04
N SER A 243 -13.05 -13.85 -6.71
CA SER A 243 -14.40 -13.50 -7.19
C SER A 243 -14.87 -14.48 -8.25
N ILE A 244 -15.99 -15.17 -7.97
CA ILE A 244 -16.62 -16.13 -8.90
C ILE A 244 -17.05 -15.43 -10.20
N THR A 245 -17.47 -14.18 -10.12
CA THR A 245 -17.94 -13.39 -11.27
C THR A 245 -16.79 -13.13 -12.25
N GLU A 246 -15.65 -12.67 -11.74
CA GLU A 246 -14.46 -12.36 -12.55
C GLU A 246 -13.89 -13.62 -13.22
N VAL A 247 -13.89 -14.75 -12.50
CA VAL A 247 -13.47 -16.03 -13.06
C VAL A 247 -14.39 -16.47 -14.21
N LYS A 248 -15.72 -16.31 -14.06
CA LYS A 248 -16.67 -16.61 -15.12
C LYS A 248 -16.52 -15.70 -16.33
N GLU A 249 -16.33 -14.42 -16.13
CA GLU A 249 -16.11 -13.45 -17.22
C GLU A 249 -14.79 -13.72 -17.95
N GLY A 250 -13.73 -14.06 -17.24
CA GLY A 250 -12.46 -14.47 -17.83
C GLY A 250 -12.58 -15.75 -18.67
N ALA A 251 -13.33 -16.74 -18.18
CA ALA A 251 -13.56 -17.99 -18.90
C ALA A 251 -14.42 -17.81 -20.16
N THR A 252 -15.34 -16.83 -20.17
CA THR A 252 -16.17 -16.54 -21.36
C THR A 252 -15.46 -15.65 -22.38
N ALA A 253 -14.42 -14.92 -21.95
CA ALA A 253 -13.61 -14.08 -22.83
C ALA A 253 -12.47 -14.84 -23.51
N ASP A 254 -12.15 -16.07 -23.09
CA ASP A 254 -11.13 -16.91 -23.70
C ASP A 254 -11.80 -17.81 -24.79
N PRO A 255 -11.59 -17.57 -26.10
CA PRO A 255 -12.18 -18.35 -27.16
C PRO A 255 -11.73 -19.82 -27.18
N LEU A 256 -10.70 -20.20 -26.43
CA LEU A 256 -10.19 -21.58 -26.35
C LEU A 256 -10.91 -22.43 -25.29
N VAL A 257 -11.73 -21.84 -24.42
CA VAL A 257 -12.49 -22.58 -23.38
C VAL A 257 -13.90 -22.97 -23.86
N GLY A 258 -14.34 -22.47 -25.00
CA GLY A 258 -15.66 -22.73 -25.58
C GLY A 258 -15.76 -24.00 -26.44
N GLU A 259 -14.68 -24.76 -26.68
CA GLU A 259 -14.64 -25.92 -27.56
C GLU A 259 -14.34 -27.23 -26.83
N HIS A 260 -15.07 -27.53 -25.75
CA HIS A 260 -15.18 -28.92 -25.27
C HIS A 260 -16.66 -29.27 -25.11
N PRO A 261 -17.16 -30.26 -25.92
CA PRO A 261 -18.51 -30.72 -25.89
C PRO A 261 -18.87 -31.48 -24.60
#